data_e5692ef69965c634a242d1c3226cd020
#
_entry.id   e5692ef69965c634a242d1c3226cd020
#
_cell.length_a   1.000
_cell.length_b   1.000
_cell.length_c   1.000
_cell.angle_alpha   90.00
_cell.angle_beta   90.00
_cell.angle_gamma   90.00
#
_symmetry.space_group_name_H-M   'P 1'
#
loop_
_entity.id
_entity.type
_entity.pdbx_description
1 polymer ?
#
loop_
_entity_poly.entity_id
_entity_poly.type
_entity_poly.pdbx_seq_one_letter_code
_entity_poly.pdbx_strand_id
1 'polypeptide(L)'
;NLIFSVIEETLDEVLPKKVEQTYMQFAETKQFAQGDKPIFRRKRDVRSRAKQFITRVGLAGIYEVFKLGPSEEESFEVRTSAIGGAAQIGFEEFLDGRVDFAEVTAIVMEGMDELIMKEVGHALSASINQLPPANIVVTNGFDEKAFDNLLVIASAYGEPSIYCTYEFAVKMVPEQGWRWTENMKQELWDTGHLAMYKGRKVIILPQGLEDETNTRKVINPGYCYIIPSGADSKPVKIAFEGGTIVDEYVNADRSREIQVYKKVGVTAMLANNICAYADTELLGQYELADSIWDSTNFITEVQAYHA
;
A
#
# COMPACT_ATOMS: atom_id res chain seq x y z
N ASN A 1 35.29 5.02 2.02
CA ASN A 1 34.49 5.43 0.85
C ASN A 1 33.97 4.26 0.01
N LEU A 2 34.72 3.17 -0.16
CA LEU A 2 34.26 2.02 -0.94
C LEU A 2 33.06 1.30 -0.29
N ILE A 3 33.03 1.22 1.02
CA ILE A 3 31.95 0.56 1.79
C ILE A 3 30.62 1.34 1.64
N PHE A 4 30.68 2.66 1.70
CA PHE A 4 29.46 3.50 1.57
C PHE A 4 28.88 3.44 0.18
N SER A 5 29.72 3.40 -0.86
CA SER A 5 29.23 3.20 -2.23
C SER A 5 28.57 1.83 -2.42
N VAL A 6 29.03 0.81 -1.71
CA VAL A 6 28.38 -0.51 -1.70
C VAL A 6 27.03 -0.45 -0.98
N ILE A 7 26.93 0.30 0.13
CA ILE A 7 25.66 0.49 0.84
C ILE A 7 24.67 1.25 -0.05
N GLU A 8 25.07 2.33 -0.70
CA GLU A 8 24.24 3.08 -1.65
C GLU A 8 23.71 2.17 -2.76
N GLU A 9 24.63 1.45 -3.43
CA GLU A 9 24.26 0.55 -4.53
C GLU A 9 23.33 -0.57 -4.06
N THR A 10 23.60 -1.14 -2.89
CA THR A 10 22.74 -2.19 -2.30
C THR A 10 21.34 -1.66 -1.99
N LEU A 11 21.22 -0.50 -1.36
CA LEU A 11 19.94 0.11 -1.04
C LEU A 11 19.17 0.52 -2.31
N ASP A 12 19.87 1.03 -3.32
CA ASP A 12 19.24 1.43 -4.58
C ASP A 12 18.71 0.25 -5.40
N GLU A 13 19.40 -0.89 -5.34
CA GLU A 13 18.97 -2.08 -6.08
C GLU A 13 18.00 -2.96 -5.31
N VAL A 14 18.26 -3.19 -4.02
CA VAL A 14 17.55 -4.21 -3.23
C VAL A 14 16.24 -3.67 -2.66
N LEU A 15 16.24 -2.45 -2.12
CA LEU A 15 15.03 -1.89 -1.48
C LEU A 15 13.85 -1.77 -2.46
N PRO A 16 13.99 -1.17 -3.66
CA PRO A 16 12.88 -1.12 -4.60
C PRO A 16 12.40 -2.50 -5.07
N LYS A 17 13.34 -3.45 -5.25
CA LYS A 17 12.99 -4.83 -5.63
C LYS A 17 12.25 -5.56 -4.51
N LYS A 18 12.68 -5.40 -3.25
CA LYS A 18 12.01 -5.98 -2.08
C LYS A 18 10.60 -5.42 -1.95
N VAL A 19 10.43 -4.11 -2.02
CA VAL A 19 9.14 -3.43 -1.99
C VAL A 19 8.25 -3.88 -3.17
N GLU A 20 8.81 -3.95 -4.37
CA GLU A 20 8.07 -4.45 -5.54
C GLU A 20 7.59 -5.89 -5.33
N GLN A 21 8.43 -6.79 -4.84
CA GLN A 21 8.05 -8.18 -4.58
C GLN A 21 6.99 -8.32 -3.49
N THR A 22 7.12 -7.57 -2.41
CA THR A 22 6.18 -7.60 -1.28
C THR A 22 4.80 -7.09 -1.68
N TYR A 23 4.74 -5.99 -2.44
CA TYR A 23 3.49 -5.31 -2.76
C TYR A 23 3.02 -5.54 -4.21
N MET A 24 3.70 -6.40 -4.97
CA MET A 24 3.45 -6.67 -6.39
C MET A 24 1.99 -6.94 -6.74
N GLN A 25 1.24 -7.53 -5.82
CA GLN A 25 -0.15 -7.92 -6.08
C GLN A 25 -1.09 -6.71 -6.16
N PHE A 26 -0.82 -5.63 -5.43
CA PHE A 26 -1.71 -4.47 -5.33
C PHE A 26 -1.01 -3.11 -5.50
N ALA A 27 0.31 -3.06 -5.52
CA ALA A 27 1.07 -1.83 -5.71
C ALA A 27 1.86 -1.85 -7.03
N GLU A 28 1.97 -0.68 -7.65
CA GLU A 28 2.85 -0.40 -8.79
C GLU A 28 4.01 0.46 -8.32
N THR A 29 5.21 -0.08 -8.41
CA THR A 29 6.45 0.61 -8.02
C THR A 29 7.16 1.15 -9.24
N LYS A 30 7.57 2.42 -9.21
CA LYS A 30 8.39 3.06 -10.25
C LYS A 30 9.53 3.85 -9.66
N GLN A 31 10.64 3.85 -10.37
CA GLN A 31 11.80 4.70 -10.08
C GLN A 31 11.84 5.88 -11.04
N PHE A 32 12.12 7.06 -10.51
CA PHE A 32 12.23 8.32 -11.24
C PHE A 32 13.61 8.93 -11.01
N ALA A 33 14.13 9.66 -11.97
CA ALA A 33 15.35 10.42 -11.77
C ALA A 33 15.12 11.55 -10.76
N GLN A 34 16.20 11.99 -10.11
CA GLN A 34 16.12 13.09 -9.15
C GLN A 34 15.67 14.38 -9.85
N GLY A 35 14.60 14.98 -9.33
CA GLY A 35 13.99 16.18 -9.89
C GLY A 35 12.92 15.93 -10.96
N ASP A 36 12.73 14.69 -11.38
CA ASP A 36 11.62 14.33 -12.24
C ASP A 36 10.33 14.27 -11.44
N LYS A 37 9.22 14.69 -12.06
CA LYS A 37 7.90 14.57 -11.43
C LYS A 37 7.41 13.13 -11.48
N PRO A 38 7.14 12.49 -10.35
CA PRO A 38 6.58 11.15 -10.32
C PRO A 38 5.13 11.13 -10.81
N ILE A 39 4.95 11.00 -12.12
CA ILE A 39 3.62 11.01 -12.74
C ILE A 39 3.20 9.58 -13.06
N PHE A 40 2.07 9.20 -12.49
CA PHE A 40 1.36 7.97 -12.84
C PHE A 40 0.16 8.29 -13.74
N ARG A 41 -0.07 7.42 -14.73
CA ARG A 41 -1.19 7.57 -15.66
C ARG A 41 -2.20 6.47 -15.39
N ARG A 42 -3.45 6.86 -15.30
CA ARG A 42 -4.57 5.96 -15.20
C ARG A 42 -5.35 5.98 -16.51
N LYS A 43 -5.51 4.83 -17.12
CA LYS A 43 -6.42 4.69 -18.25
C LYS A 43 -7.85 4.64 -17.75
N ARG A 44 -8.70 5.48 -18.32
CA ARG A 44 -10.13 5.45 -18.02
C ARG A 44 -10.72 4.09 -18.46
N ASP A 45 -11.61 3.54 -17.65
CA ASP A 45 -12.23 2.25 -17.92
C ASP A 45 -12.89 2.24 -19.31
N VAL A 46 -12.51 1.27 -20.13
CA VAL A 46 -13.04 1.06 -21.49
C VAL A 46 -14.57 0.94 -21.50
N ARG A 47 -15.14 0.33 -20.44
CA ARG A 47 -16.59 0.17 -20.29
C ARG A 47 -17.33 1.50 -20.13
N SER A 48 -16.78 2.42 -19.36
CA SER A 48 -17.36 3.74 -19.18
C SER A 48 -17.36 4.53 -20.50
N ARG A 49 -16.32 4.37 -21.31
CA ARG A 49 -16.20 4.98 -22.64
C ARG A 49 -17.14 4.34 -23.65
N ALA A 50 -17.26 3.02 -23.63
CA ALA A 50 -18.14 2.28 -24.53
C ALA A 50 -19.61 2.66 -24.33
N LYS A 51 -20.05 2.89 -23.07
CA LYS A 51 -21.42 3.34 -22.77
C LYS A 51 -21.75 4.72 -23.33
N GLN A 52 -20.75 5.59 -23.47
CA GLN A 52 -20.92 6.92 -24.06
C GLN A 52 -20.93 6.87 -25.58
N PHE A 53 -20.26 5.86 -26.18
CA PHE A 53 -20.11 5.75 -27.63
C PHE A 53 -21.24 4.97 -28.28
N ILE A 54 -21.77 3.93 -27.62
CA ILE A 54 -22.83 3.08 -28.17
C ILE A 54 -24.18 3.56 -27.70
N THR A 55 -24.97 4.12 -28.61
CA THR A 55 -26.35 4.53 -28.37
C THR A 55 -27.32 3.73 -29.22
N ARG A 56 -28.59 3.78 -28.85
CA ARG A 56 -29.65 3.13 -29.59
C ARG A 56 -29.94 3.92 -30.85
N VAL A 57 -29.80 3.29 -31.99
CA VAL A 57 -30.12 3.92 -33.30
C VAL A 57 -31.64 4.04 -33.44
N GLY A 58 -32.14 5.23 -33.78
CA GLY A 58 -33.54 5.46 -34.06
C GLY A 58 -33.98 4.77 -35.35
N LEU A 59 -35.30 4.55 -35.52
CA LEU A 59 -35.90 3.93 -36.73
C LEU A 59 -35.55 4.68 -38.05
N ALA A 60 -35.16 5.96 -37.97
CA ALA A 60 -34.74 6.76 -39.10
C ALA A 60 -33.24 6.68 -39.44
N GLY A 61 -32.47 5.80 -38.77
CA GLY A 61 -31.04 5.65 -39.01
C GLY A 61 -30.20 6.83 -38.52
N ILE A 62 -30.74 7.67 -37.61
CA ILE A 62 -30.04 8.82 -37.06
C ILE A 62 -29.12 8.33 -35.93
N TYR A 63 -27.81 8.59 -36.07
CA TYR A 63 -26.78 8.29 -35.10
C TYR A 63 -26.43 9.57 -34.33
N GLU A 64 -26.32 9.46 -33.03
CA GLU A 64 -25.61 10.47 -32.22
C GLU A 64 -24.12 10.34 -32.44
N VAL A 65 -23.47 11.39 -32.91
CA VAL A 65 -22.03 11.39 -33.15
C VAL A 65 -21.32 11.94 -31.94
N PHE A 66 -20.65 11.08 -31.21
CA PHE A 66 -19.79 11.48 -30.10
C PHE A 66 -18.35 11.67 -30.59
N LYS A 67 -17.74 12.80 -30.24
CA LYS A 67 -16.34 13.04 -30.50
C LYS A 67 -15.50 12.13 -29.58
N LEU A 68 -14.89 11.09 -30.14
CA LEU A 68 -13.86 10.33 -29.44
C LEU A 68 -12.62 11.24 -29.30
N GLY A 69 -12.52 11.89 -28.15
CA GLY A 69 -11.26 12.53 -27.77
C GLY A 69 -10.13 11.51 -27.59
N PRO A 70 -8.86 11.96 -27.58
CA PRO A 70 -7.77 11.12 -27.14
C PRO A 70 -8.15 10.50 -25.79
N SER A 71 -7.69 9.28 -25.52
CA SER A 71 -7.95 8.63 -24.22
C SER A 71 -7.50 9.60 -23.14
N GLU A 72 -8.46 10.20 -22.43
CA GLU A 72 -8.17 11.06 -21.29
C GLU A 72 -7.52 10.16 -20.23
N GLU A 73 -6.19 10.07 -20.30
CA GLU A 73 -5.40 9.49 -19.23
C GLU A 73 -5.41 10.53 -18.12
N GLU A 74 -6.03 10.19 -17.01
CA GLU A 74 -5.89 10.98 -15.80
C GLU A 74 -4.46 10.79 -15.32
N SER A 75 -3.65 11.84 -15.40
CA SER A 75 -2.31 11.86 -14.83
C SER A 75 -2.36 12.51 -13.46
N PHE A 76 -1.71 11.91 -12.49
CA PHE A 76 -1.56 12.48 -11.17
C PHE A 76 -0.12 12.36 -10.71
N GLU A 77 0.32 13.36 -9.99
CA GLU A 77 1.66 13.45 -9.43
C GLU A 77 1.65 12.88 -8.01
N VAL A 78 2.53 11.94 -7.74
CA VAL A 78 2.78 11.43 -6.39
C VAL A 78 3.78 12.35 -5.72
N ARG A 79 3.43 12.89 -4.57
CA ARG A 79 4.38 13.67 -3.78
C ARG A 79 5.37 12.73 -3.12
N THR A 80 6.65 12.98 -3.34
CA THR A 80 7.75 12.28 -2.70
C THR A 80 8.24 13.08 -1.50
N SER A 81 8.56 12.39 -0.44
CA SER A 81 9.17 12.95 0.76
C SER A 81 10.42 12.16 1.12
N ALA A 82 11.30 12.79 1.85
CA ALA A 82 12.53 12.15 2.30
C ALA A 82 12.23 11.19 3.44
N ILE A 83 12.72 9.98 3.31
CA ILE A 83 12.86 9.03 4.41
C ILE A 83 14.34 8.75 4.62
N GLY A 84 14.75 8.59 5.86
CA GLY A 84 16.14 8.33 6.18
C GLY A 84 16.33 8.09 7.65
N GLY A 85 17.54 7.70 8.01
CA GLY A 85 17.95 7.48 9.37
C GLY A 85 19.43 7.81 9.54
N ALA A 86 19.82 8.10 10.78
CA ALA A 86 21.21 8.30 11.16
C ALA A 86 21.57 7.29 12.26
N ALA A 87 22.74 6.67 12.10
CA ALA A 87 23.30 5.77 13.10
C ALA A 87 24.71 6.24 13.49
N GLN A 88 24.98 6.28 14.77
CA GLN A 88 26.32 6.61 15.29
C GLN A 88 27.00 5.32 15.75
N ILE A 89 28.22 5.10 15.26
CA ILE A 89 29.03 3.94 15.60
C ILE A 89 30.28 4.41 16.33
N GLY A 90 30.52 3.89 17.54
CA GLY A 90 31.74 4.14 18.30
C GLY A 90 32.95 3.58 17.57
N PHE A 91 34.05 4.35 17.53
CA PHE A 91 35.26 3.92 16.83
C PHE A 91 35.87 2.63 17.42
N GLU A 92 35.80 2.45 18.73
CA GLU A 92 36.29 1.26 19.40
C GLU A 92 35.41 0.02 19.13
N GLU A 93 34.09 0.21 19.07
CA GLU A 93 33.14 -0.87 18.75
C GLU A 93 33.33 -1.38 17.33
N PHE A 94 33.65 -0.48 16.41
CA PHE A 94 33.98 -0.83 15.04
C PHE A 94 35.32 -1.61 14.95
N LEU A 95 36.37 -1.15 15.67
CA LEU A 95 37.67 -1.83 15.68
C LEU A 95 37.61 -3.21 16.34
N ASP A 96 36.78 -3.38 17.38
CA ASP A 96 36.56 -4.63 18.07
C ASP A 96 35.72 -5.64 17.26
N GLY A 97 35.21 -5.22 16.08
CA GLY A 97 34.36 -6.05 15.23
C GLY A 97 33.00 -6.40 15.86
N ARG A 98 32.53 -5.57 16.81
CA ARG A 98 31.22 -5.74 17.46
C ARG A 98 30.06 -5.29 16.57
N VAL A 99 30.31 -4.39 15.63
CA VAL A 99 29.32 -3.88 14.69
C VAL A 99 29.81 -4.18 13.28
N ASP A 100 29.00 -4.91 12.53
CA ASP A 100 29.23 -5.20 11.11
C ASP A 100 28.44 -4.19 10.25
N PHE A 101 29.09 -3.68 9.22
CA PHE A 101 28.41 -2.79 8.24
C PHE A 101 27.22 -3.48 7.53
N ALA A 102 27.31 -4.78 7.32
CA ALA A 102 26.21 -5.55 6.75
C ALA A 102 24.98 -5.53 7.65
N GLU A 103 25.17 -5.60 8.96
CA GLU A 103 24.11 -5.51 9.96
C GLU A 103 23.45 -4.11 9.96
N VAL A 104 24.27 -3.06 9.94
CA VAL A 104 23.77 -1.67 9.87
C VAL A 104 22.95 -1.45 8.60
N THR A 105 23.43 -1.95 7.45
CA THR A 105 22.70 -1.85 6.18
C THR A 105 21.37 -2.58 6.24
N ALA A 106 21.35 -3.78 6.84
CA ALA A 106 20.12 -4.56 6.99
C ALA A 106 19.10 -3.85 7.89
N ILE A 107 19.53 -3.26 9.01
CA ILE A 107 18.68 -2.50 9.94
C ILE A 107 18.08 -1.28 9.23
N VAL A 108 18.89 -0.52 8.50
CA VAL A 108 18.41 0.66 7.76
C VAL A 108 17.40 0.26 6.70
N MET A 109 17.67 -0.82 5.96
CA MET A 109 16.78 -1.31 4.91
C MET A 109 15.45 -1.82 5.48
N GLU A 110 15.48 -2.49 6.63
CA GLU A 110 14.27 -2.96 7.30
C GLU A 110 13.44 -1.80 7.84
N GLY A 111 14.08 -0.81 8.47
CA GLY A 111 13.39 0.41 8.92
C GLY A 111 12.76 1.21 7.78
N MET A 112 13.42 1.33 6.63
CA MET A 112 12.84 1.98 5.44
C MET A 112 11.63 1.19 4.89
N ASP A 113 11.71 -0.13 4.84
CA ASP A 113 10.60 -0.99 4.38
C ASP A 113 9.39 -0.88 5.31
N GLU A 114 9.62 -0.84 6.63
CA GLU A 114 8.57 -0.64 7.63
C GLU A 114 7.87 0.73 7.48
N LEU A 115 8.63 1.80 7.26
CA LEU A 115 8.08 3.12 6.99
C LEU A 115 7.23 3.13 5.71
N ILE A 116 7.68 2.47 4.64
CA ILE A 116 6.92 2.35 3.40
C ILE A 116 5.62 1.57 3.65
N MET A 117 5.67 0.49 4.42
CA MET A 117 4.48 -0.29 4.79
C MET A 117 3.47 0.56 5.57
N LYS A 118 3.94 1.36 6.51
CA LYS A 118 3.12 2.30 7.28
C LYS A 118 2.42 3.30 6.37
N GLU A 119 3.14 3.90 5.42
CA GLU A 119 2.56 4.84 4.47
C GLU A 119 1.56 4.18 3.49
N VAL A 120 1.80 2.93 3.10
CA VAL A 120 0.83 2.14 2.30
C VAL A 120 -0.47 1.95 3.09
N GLY A 121 -0.38 1.60 4.37
CA GLY A 121 -1.55 1.44 5.25
C GLY A 121 -2.35 2.74 5.38
N HIS A 122 -1.67 3.87 5.60
CA HIS A 122 -2.30 5.19 5.68
C HIS A 122 -2.94 5.62 4.36
N ALA A 123 -2.23 5.45 3.24
CA ALA A 123 -2.74 5.79 1.93
C ALA A 123 -4.01 4.99 1.59
N LEU A 124 -4.05 3.69 1.91
CA LEU A 124 -5.23 2.85 1.74
C LEU A 124 -6.40 3.34 2.61
N SER A 125 -6.16 3.60 3.89
CA SER A 125 -7.20 4.07 4.82
C SER A 125 -7.76 5.44 4.42
N ALA A 126 -6.89 6.38 4.08
CA ALA A 126 -7.29 7.73 3.64
C ALA A 126 -8.10 7.72 2.34
N SER A 127 -7.82 6.78 1.45
CA SER A 127 -8.49 6.68 0.15
C SER A 127 -9.94 6.18 0.23
N ILE A 128 -10.33 5.51 1.32
CA ILE A 128 -11.70 5.01 1.52
C ILE A 128 -12.72 6.15 1.48
N ASN A 129 -12.37 7.30 2.05
CA ASN A 129 -13.25 8.47 2.08
C ASN A 129 -13.55 9.05 0.68
N GLN A 130 -12.81 8.65 -0.35
CA GLN A 130 -12.98 9.10 -1.72
C GLN A 130 -13.87 8.15 -2.55
N LEU A 131 -14.24 7.00 -2.00
CA LEU A 131 -15.10 6.05 -2.69
C LEU A 131 -16.57 6.52 -2.75
N PRO A 132 -17.31 6.15 -3.81
CA PRO A 132 -18.75 6.37 -3.85
C PRO A 132 -19.45 5.69 -2.67
N PRO A 133 -20.52 6.28 -2.10
CA PRO A 133 -21.23 5.70 -0.95
C PRO A 133 -21.76 4.27 -1.18
N ALA A 134 -22.11 3.93 -2.43
CA ALA A 134 -22.56 2.59 -2.79
C ALA A 134 -21.45 1.53 -2.75
N ASN A 135 -20.19 1.97 -2.78
CA ASN A 135 -19.01 1.09 -2.79
C ASN A 135 -18.43 0.88 -1.38
N ILE A 136 -19.03 1.49 -0.36
CA ILE A 136 -18.59 1.38 1.03
C ILE A 136 -19.71 0.77 1.84
N VAL A 137 -19.39 -0.25 2.63
CA VAL A 137 -20.27 -0.82 3.63
C VAL A 137 -19.56 -0.83 4.96
N VAL A 138 -20.25 -0.35 6.00
CA VAL A 138 -19.76 -0.34 7.37
C VAL A 138 -20.74 -1.15 8.22
N THR A 139 -20.26 -2.20 8.87
CA THR A 139 -21.05 -3.08 9.72
C THR A 139 -20.35 -3.34 11.05
N ASN A 140 -21.09 -3.84 12.02
CA ASN A 140 -20.54 -4.33 13.27
C ASN A 140 -20.42 -5.84 13.19
N GLY A 141 -19.20 -6.34 12.95
CA GLY A 141 -18.95 -7.73 12.60
C GLY A 141 -19.14 -8.00 11.09
N PHE A 142 -18.84 -9.23 10.67
CA PHE A 142 -18.94 -9.63 9.28
C PHE A 142 -20.39 -9.95 8.88
N ASP A 143 -20.95 -9.18 7.95
CA ASP A 143 -22.25 -9.43 7.31
C ASP A 143 -22.06 -9.97 5.89
N GLU A 144 -22.34 -11.25 5.70
CA GLU A 144 -22.20 -11.94 4.43
C GLU A 144 -23.02 -11.30 3.30
N LYS A 145 -24.26 -10.85 3.58
CA LYS A 145 -25.14 -10.27 2.56
C LYS A 145 -24.64 -8.93 2.08
N ALA A 146 -24.20 -8.10 3.01
CA ALA A 146 -23.64 -6.79 2.70
C ALA A 146 -22.32 -6.93 1.91
N PHE A 147 -21.49 -7.89 2.28
CA PHE A 147 -20.26 -8.21 1.57
C PHE A 147 -20.51 -8.72 0.15
N ASP A 148 -21.49 -9.61 -0.03
CA ASP A 148 -21.89 -10.12 -1.35
C ASP A 148 -22.37 -9.00 -2.28
N ASN A 149 -23.09 -8.00 -1.77
CA ASN A 149 -23.50 -6.85 -2.57
C ASN A 149 -22.30 -6.07 -3.13
N LEU A 150 -21.26 -5.88 -2.32
CA LEU A 150 -20.02 -5.27 -2.79
C LEU A 150 -19.30 -6.12 -3.85
N LEU A 151 -19.30 -7.45 -3.68
CA LEU A 151 -18.76 -8.37 -4.68
C LEU A 151 -19.52 -8.29 -6.01
N VAL A 152 -20.85 -8.12 -5.98
CA VAL A 152 -21.66 -7.94 -7.19
C VAL A 152 -21.28 -6.64 -7.90
N ILE A 153 -21.11 -5.53 -7.17
CA ILE A 153 -20.67 -4.25 -7.74
C ILE A 153 -19.29 -4.39 -8.38
N ALA A 154 -18.33 -4.94 -7.67
CA ALA A 154 -16.97 -5.13 -8.18
C ALA A 154 -16.94 -6.09 -9.38
N SER A 155 -17.73 -7.17 -9.37
CA SER A 155 -17.84 -8.13 -10.48
C SER A 155 -18.42 -7.51 -11.76
N ALA A 156 -19.14 -6.40 -11.66
CA ALA A 156 -19.61 -5.68 -12.84
C ALA A 156 -18.46 -5.06 -13.65
N TYR A 157 -17.30 -4.85 -13.04
CA TYR A 157 -16.12 -4.26 -13.66
C TYR A 157 -15.03 -5.26 -14.03
N GLY A 158 -15.05 -6.45 -13.49
CA GLY A 158 -14.06 -7.49 -13.74
C GLY A 158 -14.14 -8.62 -12.72
N GLU A 159 -13.14 -9.47 -12.67
CA GLU A 159 -13.04 -10.51 -11.66
C GLU A 159 -12.49 -9.91 -10.37
N PRO A 160 -13.25 -9.83 -9.25
CA PRO A 160 -12.78 -9.21 -8.04
C PRO A 160 -11.80 -10.09 -7.27
N SER A 161 -10.77 -9.47 -6.74
CA SER A 161 -9.88 -10.02 -5.72
C SER A 161 -10.11 -9.29 -4.41
N ILE A 162 -10.01 -10.00 -3.31
CA ILE A 162 -10.28 -9.52 -1.95
C ILE A 162 -8.93 -9.30 -1.27
N TYR A 163 -8.68 -8.10 -0.77
CA TYR A 163 -7.46 -7.72 -0.05
C TYR A 163 -7.82 -7.37 1.37
N CYS A 164 -7.32 -8.11 2.33
CA CYS A 164 -7.60 -7.89 3.74
C CYS A 164 -6.44 -8.34 4.62
N THR A 165 -6.46 -7.96 5.88
CA THR A 165 -5.52 -8.49 6.87
C THR A 165 -5.93 -9.90 7.29
N TYR A 166 -5.00 -10.62 7.93
CA TYR A 166 -5.26 -11.97 8.43
C TYR A 166 -6.44 -12.00 9.41
N GLU A 167 -6.54 -11.03 10.31
CA GLU A 167 -7.63 -10.95 11.30
C GLU A 167 -9.01 -10.82 10.65
N PHE A 168 -9.10 -10.05 9.57
CA PHE A 168 -10.34 -9.95 8.81
C PHE A 168 -10.63 -11.25 8.06
N ALA A 169 -9.62 -11.85 7.46
CA ALA A 169 -9.77 -13.10 6.71
C ALA A 169 -10.28 -14.26 7.58
N VAL A 170 -9.85 -14.33 8.84
CA VAL A 170 -10.34 -15.32 9.81
C VAL A 170 -11.82 -15.13 10.11
N LYS A 171 -12.33 -13.88 10.15
CA LYS A 171 -13.75 -13.59 10.35
C LYS A 171 -14.61 -13.81 9.11
N MET A 172 -14.00 -13.80 7.93
CA MET A 172 -14.68 -13.97 6.64
C MET A 172 -15.01 -15.44 6.36
N VAL A 173 -15.69 -16.06 7.31
CA VAL A 173 -16.16 -17.44 7.22
C VAL A 173 -17.65 -17.42 6.89
N PRO A 174 -18.12 -18.18 5.88
CA PRO A 174 -19.54 -18.25 5.54
C PRO A 174 -20.39 -18.73 6.70
N GLU A 175 -21.57 -18.13 6.88
CA GLU A 175 -22.52 -18.53 7.95
C GLU A 175 -23.02 -19.96 7.83
N GLN A 176 -23.64 -20.45 8.90
CA GLN A 176 -24.23 -21.78 8.98
C GLN A 176 -25.26 -21.99 7.86
N GLY A 177 -25.05 -23.01 7.05
CA GLY A 177 -25.89 -23.34 5.89
C GLY A 177 -25.09 -23.67 4.65
N TRP A 178 -23.85 -23.23 4.57
CA TRP A 178 -22.93 -23.66 3.54
C TRP A 178 -22.51 -25.11 3.78
N ARG A 179 -22.55 -25.89 2.70
CA ARG A 179 -21.98 -27.23 2.74
C ARG A 179 -20.46 -27.11 2.62
N TRP A 180 -19.79 -27.17 3.75
CA TRP A 180 -18.33 -27.20 3.81
C TRP A 180 -17.83 -28.49 3.17
N THR A 181 -16.95 -28.37 2.20
CA THR A 181 -16.21 -29.51 1.67
C THR A 181 -15.08 -29.86 2.61
N GLU A 182 -14.64 -31.11 2.61
CA GLU A 182 -13.48 -31.53 3.44
C GLU A 182 -12.21 -30.74 3.08
N ASN A 183 -12.02 -30.39 1.81
CA ASN A 183 -10.90 -29.55 1.39
C ASN A 183 -10.93 -28.13 2.00
N MET A 184 -12.12 -27.51 2.10
CA MET A 184 -12.27 -26.20 2.74
C MET A 184 -11.95 -26.26 4.24
N LYS A 185 -12.37 -27.33 4.91
CA LYS A 185 -12.06 -27.53 6.33
C LYS A 185 -10.57 -27.73 6.55
N GLN A 186 -9.93 -28.48 5.65
CA GLN A 186 -8.49 -28.71 5.70
C GLN A 186 -7.72 -27.42 5.45
N GLU A 187 -8.11 -26.65 4.44
CA GLU A 187 -7.50 -25.36 4.12
C GLU A 187 -7.62 -24.38 5.30
N LEU A 188 -8.80 -24.30 5.92
CA LEU A 188 -9.01 -23.45 7.11
C LEU A 188 -8.15 -23.92 8.28
N TRP A 189 -7.97 -25.24 8.45
CA TRP A 189 -7.13 -25.81 9.50
C TRP A 189 -5.63 -25.51 9.25
N ASP A 190 -5.19 -25.63 8.00
CA ASP A 190 -3.78 -25.49 7.63
C ASP A 190 -3.32 -24.02 7.60
N THR A 191 -4.17 -23.11 7.14
CA THR A 191 -3.82 -21.70 6.90
C THR A 191 -4.52 -20.72 7.84
N GLY A 192 -5.57 -21.15 8.56
CA GLY A 192 -6.40 -20.31 9.42
C GLY A 192 -7.39 -19.41 8.69
N HIS A 193 -7.40 -19.39 7.36
CA HIS A 193 -8.32 -18.61 6.53
C HIS A 193 -8.62 -19.34 5.21
N LEU A 194 -9.61 -18.87 4.48
CA LEU A 194 -9.91 -19.38 3.15
C LEU A 194 -9.12 -18.60 2.09
N ALA A 195 -8.35 -19.25 1.24
CA ALA A 195 -7.67 -18.62 0.11
C ALA A 195 -8.66 -18.15 -0.97
N MET A 196 -9.86 -18.71 -0.98
CA MET A 196 -10.92 -18.32 -1.91
C MET A 196 -12.26 -18.16 -1.17
N TYR A 197 -12.88 -16.99 -1.30
CA TYR A 197 -14.23 -16.73 -0.84
C TYR A 197 -15.19 -16.70 -2.03
N LYS A 198 -16.16 -17.63 -2.06
CA LYS A 198 -17.15 -17.76 -3.16
C LYS A 198 -16.53 -17.71 -4.57
N GLY A 199 -15.37 -18.36 -4.75
CA GLY A 199 -14.65 -18.38 -6.02
C GLY A 199 -13.83 -17.12 -6.31
N ARG A 200 -13.64 -16.23 -5.34
CA ARG A 200 -12.83 -15.03 -5.43
C ARG A 200 -11.57 -15.19 -4.59
N LYS A 201 -10.44 -14.79 -5.16
CA LYS A 201 -9.15 -14.91 -4.51
C LYS A 201 -9.05 -13.96 -3.33
N VAL A 202 -8.63 -14.48 -2.17
CA VAL A 202 -8.31 -13.70 -0.97
C VAL A 202 -6.81 -13.51 -0.90
N ILE A 203 -6.38 -12.27 -0.75
CA ILE A 203 -4.98 -11.87 -0.68
C ILE A 203 -4.76 -11.20 0.67
N ILE A 204 -3.87 -11.78 1.46
CA ILE A 204 -3.54 -11.26 2.77
C ILE A 204 -2.54 -10.12 2.63
N LEU A 205 -2.88 -8.96 3.20
CA LEU A 205 -1.96 -7.83 3.31
C LEU A 205 -0.94 -8.11 4.42
N PRO A 206 0.34 -7.78 4.22
CA PRO A 206 1.33 -7.88 5.27
C PRO A 206 0.94 -6.96 6.43
N GLN A 207 1.17 -7.40 7.66
CA GLN A 207 0.90 -6.63 8.87
C GLN A 207 2.18 -6.44 9.66
N GLY A 208 2.41 -5.24 10.16
CA GLY A 208 3.48 -4.89 11.08
C GLY A 208 2.92 -4.35 12.39
N LEU A 209 3.75 -4.35 13.40
CA LEU A 209 3.50 -3.72 14.71
C LEU A 209 4.53 -2.63 14.89
N GLU A 210 4.09 -1.42 15.27
CA GLU A 210 4.98 -0.26 15.40
C GLU A 210 5.66 -0.23 16.77
N ASP A 211 4.98 -0.74 17.78
CA ASP A 211 5.41 -0.64 19.17
C ASP A 211 5.86 -1.97 19.76
N GLU A 212 6.80 -1.92 20.70
CA GLU A 212 7.27 -3.09 21.44
C GLU A 212 6.18 -3.73 22.32
N THR A 213 5.10 -3.00 22.60
CA THR A 213 3.95 -3.50 23.36
C THR A 213 2.96 -4.28 22.49
N ASN A 214 3.17 -4.30 21.19
CA ASN A 214 2.34 -4.98 20.20
C ASN A 214 0.87 -4.50 20.16
N THR A 215 0.65 -3.23 20.50
CA THR A 215 -0.70 -2.65 20.55
C THR A 215 -1.05 -1.84 19.31
N ARG A 216 -0.05 -1.27 18.62
CA ARG A 216 -0.21 -0.43 17.44
C ARG A 216 0.03 -1.22 16.16
N LYS A 217 -0.98 -1.26 15.31
CA LYS A 217 -0.92 -1.94 14.01
C LYS A 217 -0.65 -0.95 12.88
N VAL A 218 0.19 -1.37 11.94
CA VAL A 218 0.55 -0.56 10.77
C VAL A 218 -0.60 -0.49 9.78
N ILE A 219 -1.24 -1.62 9.48
CA ILE A 219 -2.41 -1.67 8.58
C ILE A 219 -3.67 -1.90 9.40
N ASN A 220 -4.71 -1.10 9.14
CA ASN A 220 -5.98 -1.23 9.83
C ASN A 220 -6.66 -2.57 9.52
N PRO A 221 -6.84 -3.44 10.52
CA PRO A 221 -7.43 -4.75 10.31
C PRO A 221 -8.94 -4.73 10.03
N GLY A 222 -9.62 -3.64 10.33
CA GLY A 222 -11.06 -3.51 10.13
C GLY A 222 -11.48 -3.26 8.68
N TYR A 223 -10.53 -3.00 7.77
CA TYR A 223 -10.84 -2.74 6.37
C TYR A 223 -10.51 -3.93 5.47
N CYS A 224 -11.42 -4.17 4.54
CA CYS A 224 -11.24 -5.12 3.45
C CYS A 224 -11.51 -4.39 2.12
N TYR A 225 -10.60 -4.55 1.16
CA TYR A 225 -10.68 -3.92 -0.15
C TYR A 225 -11.02 -4.97 -1.20
N ILE A 226 -12.00 -4.66 -2.04
CA ILE A 226 -12.42 -5.52 -3.15
C ILE A 226 -12.05 -4.81 -4.45
N ILE A 227 -11.07 -5.36 -5.17
CA ILE A 227 -10.47 -4.74 -6.35
C ILE A 227 -10.68 -5.66 -7.54
N PRO A 228 -11.38 -5.24 -8.61
CA PRO A 228 -11.54 -6.05 -9.81
C PRO A 228 -10.20 -6.20 -10.55
N SER A 229 -9.86 -7.45 -10.90
CA SER A 229 -8.68 -7.79 -11.70
C SER A 229 -8.91 -7.41 -13.15
N GLY A 230 -8.55 -6.35 -13.61
CA GLY A 230 -8.80 -5.84 -14.97
C GLY A 230 -8.77 -4.32 -14.97
N ALA A 231 -8.66 -3.73 -13.78
CA ALA A 231 -8.16 -2.39 -13.67
C ALA A 231 -6.70 -2.40 -14.14
N ASP A 232 -6.42 -1.80 -15.29
CA ASP A 232 -5.07 -1.67 -15.87
C ASP A 232 -4.09 -0.93 -14.93
N SER A 233 -4.52 -0.53 -13.75
CA SER A 233 -3.69 0.11 -12.76
C SER A 233 -3.96 -0.41 -11.36
N LYS A 234 -2.92 -0.88 -10.74
CA LYS A 234 -2.93 -1.26 -9.33
C LYS A 234 -3.29 -0.06 -8.45
N PRO A 235 -4.03 -0.24 -7.34
CA PRO A 235 -4.57 0.88 -6.57
C PRO A 235 -3.50 1.70 -5.84
N VAL A 236 -2.43 1.06 -5.38
CA VAL A 236 -1.33 1.74 -4.69
C VAL A 236 -0.22 2.06 -5.68
N LYS A 237 0.33 3.27 -5.59
CA LYS A 237 1.46 3.75 -6.38
C LYS A 237 2.59 4.12 -5.44
N ILE A 238 3.74 3.51 -5.67
CA ILE A 238 4.97 3.76 -4.90
C ILE A 238 5.99 4.35 -5.87
N ALA A 239 6.47 5.55 -5.56
CA ALA A 239 7.46 6.25 -6.35
C ALA A 239 8.76 6.38 -5.57
N PHE A 240 9.87 5.93 -6.14
CA PHE A 240 11.20 6.23 -5.66
C PHE A 240 11.79 7.33 -6.54
N GLU A 241 12.30 8.41 -5.95
CA GLU A 241 12.90 9.53 -6.65
C GLU A 241 14.38 9.64 -6.31
N GLY A 242 15.23 9.63 -7.34
CA GLY A 242 16.69 9.71 -7.19
C GLY A 242 17.34 8.45 -6.61
N GLY A 243 18.63 8.52 -6.41
CA GLY A 243 19.42 7.51 -5.70
C GLY A 243 19.36 7.68 -4.19
N THR A 244 19.78 6.66 -3.48
CA THR A 244 20.05 6.74 -2.04
C THR A 244 21.32 7.59 -1.84
N ILE A 245 21.32 8.49 -0.89
CA ILE A 245 22.48 9.28 -0.49
C ILE A 245 22.93 8.78 0.88
N VAL A 246 24.20 8.44 1.00
CA VAL A 246 24.81 8.03 2.27
C VAL A 246 25.95 8.99 2.58
N ASP A 247 25.78 9.77 3.64
CA ASP A 247 26.78 10.72 4.12
C ASP A 247 27.43 10.18 5.41
N GLU A 248 28.76 10.34 5.48
CA GLU A 248 29.55 9.99 6.65
C GLU A 248 30.08 11.24 7.31
N TYR A 249 29.82 11.38 8.61
CA TYR A 249 30.38 12.41 9.44
C TYR A 249 31.30 11.80 10.49
N VAL A 250 32.47 12.39 10.67
CA VAL A 250 33.40 12.02 11.74
C VAL A 250 33.30 13.07 12.84
N ASN A 251 32.82 12.68 14.00
CA ASN A 251 32.66 13.54 15.15
C ASN A 251 34.02 13.82 15.86
N ALA A 252 34.03 14.80 16.74
CA ALA A 252 35.23 15.20 17.47
C ALA A 252 35.79 14.12 18.40
N ASP A 253 34.93 13.18 18.85
CA ASP A 253 35.24 12.01 19.65
C ASP A 253 35.70 10.79 18.80
N ARG A 254 35.86 10.99 17.48
CA ARG A 254 36.17 9.99 16.46
C ARG A 254 35.07 8.96 16.22
N SER A 255 33.90 9.09 16.82
CA SER A 255 32.75 8.33 16.40
C SER A 255 32.36 8.66 14.95
N ARG A 256 31.81 7.68 14.25
CA ARG A 256 31.33 7.85 12.87
C ARG A 256 29.81 7.86 12.89
N GLU A 257 29.25 8.85 12.24
CA GLU A 257 27.81 8.96 12.00
C GLU A 257 27.54 8.67 10.55
N ILE A 258 26.62 7.75 10.29
CA ILE A 258 26.18 7.39 8.97
C ILE A 258 24.76 7.91 8.82
N GLN A 259 24.53 8.77 7.84
CA GLN A 259 23.22 9.29 7.50
C GLN A 259 22.79 8.70 6.15
N VAL A 260 21.63 8.09 6.11
CA VAL A 260 21.05 7.51 4.89
C VAL A 260 19.78 8.26 4.57
N TYR A 261 19.64 8.65 3.32
CA TYR A 261 18.53 9.45 2.82
C TYR A 261 18.05 8.92 1.48
N LYS A 262 16.72 8.73 1.35
CA LYS A 262 16.06 8.38 0.08
C LYS A 262 14.70 9.05 0.00
N LYS A 263 14.31 9.46 -1.21
CA LYS A 263 12.98 10.02 -1.45
C LYS A 263 12.01 8.94 -1.90
N VAL A 264 10.90 8.83 -1.18
CA VAL A 264 9.82 7.88 -1.47
C VAL A 264 8.49 8.62 -1.40
N GLY A 265 7.57 8.25 -2.26
CA GLY A 265 6.19 8.71 -2.22
C GLY A 265 5.23 7.54 -2.34
N VAL A 266 4.22 7.51 -1.52
CA VAL A 266 3.17 6.50 -1.57
C VAL A 266 1.82 7.20 -1.72
N THR A 267 0.99 6.70 -2.62
CA THR A 267 -0.39 7.18 -2.76
C THR A 267 -1.31 6.03 -3.16
N ALA A 268 -2.54 6.08 -2.71
CA ALA A 268 -3.56 5.15 -3.15
C ALA A 268 -4.55 5.85 -4.09
N MET A 269 -4.78 5.22 -5.24
CA MET A 269 -5.79 5.66 -6.19
C MET A 269 -6.93 4.67 -6.19
N LEU A 270 -8.00 5.02 -5.51
CA LEU A 270 -9.22 4.26 -5.58
C LEU A 270 -10.10 4.79 -6.71
N ALA A 271 -10.51 3.89 -7.57
CA ALA A 271 -11.43 4.16 -8.66
C ALA A 271 -12.87 3.81 -8.26
N ASN A 272 -13.83 4.31 -9.02
CA ASN A 272 -15.26 3.99 -8.83
C ASN A 272 -15.61 2.49 -8.94
N ASN A 273 -14.67 1.67 -9.36
CA ASN A 273 -14.80 0.22 -9.50
C ASN A 273 -14.28 -0.56 -8.29
N ILE A 274 -13.67 0.13 -7.32
CA ILE A 274 -13.16 -0.48 -6.09
C ILE A 274 -14.21 -0.37 -5.00
N CYS A 275 -14.35 -1.39 -4.19
CA CYS A 275 -15.25 -1.41 -3.05
C CYS A 275 -14.45 -1.61 -1.75
N ALA A 276 -14.94 -1.05 -0.67
CA ALA A 276 -14.38 -1.21 0.67
C ALA A 276 -15.46 -1.69 1.65
N TYR A 277 -15.09 -2.63 2.48
CA TYR A 277 -15.90 -3.10 3.60
C TYR A 277 -15.19 -2.76 4.90
N ALA A 278 -15.90 -2.22 5.86
CA ALA A 278 -15.39 -1.88 7.17
C ALA A 278 -16.13 -2.62 8.28
N ASP A 279 -15.38 -3.31 9.13
CA ASP A 279 -15.88 -3.95 10.34
C ASP A 279 -15.52 -3.10 11.54
N THR A 280 -16.54 -2.47 12.16
CA THR A 280 -16.34 -1.58 13.30
C THR A 280 -15.88 -2.32 14.56
N GLU A 281 -16.14 -3.62 14.68
CA GLU A 281 -15.65 -4.44 15.78
C GLU A 281 -14.11 -4.55 15.75
N LEU A 282 -13.52 -4.72 14.55
CA LEU A 282 -12.09 -4.76 14.38
C LEU A 282 -11.45 -3.36 14.41
N LEU A 283 -12.15 -2.33 13.91
CA LEU A 283 -11.68 -0.96 13.90
C LEU A 283 -11.44 -0.40 15.32
N GLY A 284 -12.23 -0.81 16.30
CA GLY A 284 -12.15 -0.32 17.68
C GLY A 284 -11.16 -1.06 18.57
N GLN A 285 -10.53 -2.14 18.10
CA GLN A 285 -9.68 -3.00 18.94
C GLN A 285 -8.22 -2.55 18.99
N TYR A 286 -7.77 -1.79 17.98
CA TYR A 286 -6.36 -1.45 17.83
C TYR A 286 -6.16 0.03 17.52
N GLU A 287 -5.12 0.61 18.09
CA GLU A 287 -4.62 1.90 17.67
C GLU A 287 -3.85 1.74 16.36
N LEU A 288 -3.97 2.73 15.48
CA LEU A 288 -3.18 2.79 14.26
C LEU A 288 -1.91 3.58 14.48
N ALA A 289 -0.85 3.17 13.81
CA ALA A 289 0.37 3.95 13.73
C ALA A 289 0.09 5.31 13.07
N ASP A 290 0.73 6.36 13.56
CA ASP A 290 0.59 7.70 12.99
C ASP A 290 1.31 7.79 11.64
N SER A 291 0.78 8.55 10.69
CA SER A 291 1.47 8.83 9.44
C SER A 291 2.68 9.73 9.66
N ILE A 292 3.82 9.35 9.07
CA ILE A 292 5.01 10.22 9.08
C ILE A 292 4.81 11.50 8.24
N TRP A 293 3.80 11.52 7.38
CA TRP A 293 3.48 12.66 6.51
C TRP A 293 2.34 13.52 7.06
N ASP A 294 1.85 13.24 8.26
CA ASP A 294 0.83 14.08 8.87
C ASP A 294 1.43 15.46 9.15
N SER A 295 0.89 16.45 8.45
CA SER A 295 1.36 17.84 8.52
C SER A 295 1.36 18.43 9.93
N THR A 296 0.55 17.89 10.83
CA THR A 296 0.45 18.35 12.23
C THR A 296 1.68 17.93 13.02
N ASN A 297 2.15 16.72 12.86
CA ASN A 297 3.35 16.23 13.55
C ASN A 297 4.62 16.86 12.98
N PHE A 298 4.71 16.98 11.66
CA PHE A 298 5.87 17.61 11.00
C PHE A 298 6.08 19.08 11.43
N ILE A 299 5.00 19.85 11.57
CA ILE A 299 5.08 21.26 12.06
C ILE A 299 5.54 21.30 13.52
N THR A 300 5.10 20.36 14.35
CA THR A 300 5.47 20.31 15.78
C THR A 300 6.93 19.91 15.95
N GLU A 301 7.43 18.95 15.17
CA GLU A 301 8.83 18.54 15.21
C GLU A 301 9.77 19.63 14.68
N VAL A 302 9.42 20.30 13.58
CA VAL A 302 10.22 21.44 13.07
C VAL A 302 10.24 22.61 14.04
N GLN A 303 9.15 22.88 14.75
CA GLN A 303 9.12 23.91 15.80
C GLN A 303 9.94 23.53 17.03
N ALA A 304 10.01 22.25 17.40
CA ALA A 304 10.86 21.77 18.50
C ALA A 304 12.36 21.84 18.18
N TYR A 305 12.74 21.72 16.89
CA TYR A 305 14.13 21.83 16.45
C TYR A 305 14.65 23.28 16.38
N HIS A 306 13.76 24.26 16.32
CA HIS A 306 14.06 25.71 16.26
C HIS A 306 13.81 26.44 17.57
N ALA A 307 13.40 25.75 18.64
CA ALA A 307 13.22 26.27 19.97
C ALA A 307 14.38 25.90 20.90
#